data_0888759b2dfd3c47aa816c7e0cc19edb
#
_entry.id   0888759b2dfd3c47aa816c7e0cc19edb
#
_cell.length_a   1.000
_cell.length_b   1.000
_cell.length_c   1.000
_cell.angle_alpha   90.00
_cell.angle_beta   90.00
_cell.angle_gamma   90.00
#
_symmetry.space_group_name_H-M   'P 1'
#
loop_
_entity.id
_entity.type
_entity.pdbx_description
1 polymer ?
#
loop_
_entity_poly.entity_id
_entity_poly.type
_entity_poly.pdbx_seq_one_letter_code
_entity_poly.pdbx_strand_id
1 'polypeptide(L)' 'MLKERIEARIEVYEEMVIGLSNENIFKVEYQAKIEELKKVLSMIEEEASYNA' A
#
# COMPACT_ATOMS: atom_id res chain seq x y z
N MET A 1 8.45 -3.42 12.90
CA MET A 1 9.09 -4.11 11.77
C MET A 1 8.68 -3.47 10.45
N LEU A 2 9.43 -3.72 9.39
CA LEU A 2 9.17 -3.10 8.09
C LEU A 2 7.79 -3.45 7.53
N LYS A 3 7.41 -4.71 7.63
CA LYS A 3 6.12 -5.18 7.13
C LYS A 3 4.95 -4.40 7.74
N GLU A 4 4.95 -4.23 9.06
CA GLU A 4 3.89 -3.53 9.77
C GLU A 4 3.85 -2.05 9.39
N ARG A 5 5.01 -1.45 9.12
CA ARG A 5 5.07 -0.06 8.68
C ARG A 5 4.45 0.12 7.30
N ILE A 6 4.71 -0.81 6.40
CA ILE A 6 4.15 -0.77 5.05
C ILE A 6 2.64 -0.98 5.12
N GLU A 7 2.19 -1.94 5.91
CA GLU A 7 0.76 -2.19 6.09
C GLU A 7 0.05 -0.98 6.68
N ALA A 8 0.67 -0.32 7.64
CA ALA A 8 0.11 0.90 8.24
C ALA A 8 -0.02 2.02 7.22
N ARG A 9 0.97 2.18 6.34
CA ARG A 9 0.90 3.19 5.27
C ARG A 9 -0.20 2.90 4.28
N ILE A 10 -0.35 1.64 3.89
CA ILE A 10 -1.42 1.23 2.99
C ILE A 10 -2.77 1.59 3.61
N GLU A 11 -2.96 1.29 4.87
CA GLU A 11 -4.20 1.59 5.58
C GLU A 11 -4.51 3.08 5.60
N VAL A 12 -3.50 3.90 5.86
CA VAL A 12 -3.67 5.37 5.86
C VAL A 12 -4.11 5.86 4.49
N TYR A 13 -3.45 5.41 3.43
CA TYR A 13 -3.81 5.81 2.07
C TYR A 13 -5.20 5.31 1.68
N GLU A 14 -5.56 4.11 2.08
CA GLU A 14 -6.89 3.58 1.81
C GLU A 14 -7.97 4.41 2.48
N GLU A 15 -7.75 4.84 3.70
CA GLU A 15 -8.68 5.74 4.40
C GLU A 15 -8.80 7.09 3.70
N MET A 16 -7.69 7.62 3.21
CA MET A 16 -7.71 8.88 2.47
C MET A 16 -8.50 8.76 1.18
N VAL A 17 -8.35 7.64 0.47
CA VAL A 17 -9.05 7.38 -0.78
C VAL A 17 -10.56 7.32 -0.59
N ILE A 18 -11.02 6.74 0.52
CA ILE A 18 -12.45 6.61 0.81
C ILE A 18 -13.15 7.98 0.82
N GLY A 19 -12.46 9.01 1.30
CA GLY A 19 -13.03 10.36 1.37
C GLY A 19 -12.97 11.16 0.08
N LEU A 20 -12.36 10.62 -0.99
CA LEU A 20 -12.16 11.34 -2.24
C LEU A 20 -13.14 10.89 -3.31
N SER A 21 -13.61 11.86 -4.13
CA SER A 21 -14.46 11.53 -5.28
C SER A 21 -13.66 10.85 -6.38
N ASN A 22 -14.35 10.13 -7.25
CA ASN A 22 -13.70 9.42 -8.37
C ASN A 22 -13.02 10.36 -9.36
N GLU A 23 -13.41 11.62 -9.38
CA GLU A 23 -12.84 12.62 -10.28
C GLU A 23 -11.60 13.32 -9.70
N ASN A 24 -11.32 13.06 -8.43
CA ASN A 24 -10.18 13.69 -7.75
C ASN A 24 -8.88 13.05 -8.20
N ILE A 25 -7.95 13.86 -8.71
CA ILE A 25 -6.67 13.37 -9.22
C ILE A 25 -5.83 12.74 -8.10
N PHE A 26 -5.97 13.22 -6.88
CA PHE A 26 -5.23 12.66 -5.75
C PHE A 26 -5.66 11.23 -5.44
N LYS A 27 -6.92 10.90 -5.75
CA LYS A 27 -7.39 9.53 -5.57
C LYS A 27 -6.60 8.56 -6.43
N VAL A 28 -6.37 8.91 -7.70
CA VAL A 28 -5.58 8.10 -8.62
C VAL A 28 -4.15 7.94 -8.11
N GLU A 29 -3.55 9.03 -7.65
CA GLU A 29 -2.20 8.99 -7.11
C GLU A 29 -2.08 8.11 -5.88
N TYR A 30 -3.02 8.22 -4.96
CA TYR A 30 -3.01 7.39 -3.76
C TYR A 30 -3.24 5.92 -4.08
N GLN A 31 -4.11 5.62 -5.03
CA GLN A 31 -4.32 4.24 -5.47
C GLN A 31 -3.05 3.64 -6.08
N ALA A 32 -2.32 4.43 -6.85
CA ALA A 32 -1.04 4.00 -7.41
C ALA A 32 -0.03 3.70 -6.30
N LYS A 33 0.02 4.56 -5.29
CA LYS A 33 0.91 4.35 -4.14
C LYS A 33 0.53 3.09 -3.35
N ILE A 34 -0.76 2.84 -3.19
CA ILE A 34 -1.24 1.62 -2.53
C ILE A 34 -0.78 0.39 -3.30
N GLU A 35 -0.93 0.39 -4.62
CA GLU A 35 -0.49 -0.73 -5.46
C GLU A 35 1.01 -0.97 -5.36
N GLU A 36 1.80 0.09 -5.39
CA GLU A 36 3.24 0.00 -5.23
C GLU A 36 3.63 -0.60 -3.88
N LEU A 37 3.00 -0.14 -2.81
CA LEU A 37 3.27 -0.64 -1.47
C LEU A 37 2.87 -2.10 -1.34
N LYS A 38 1.78 -2.51 -1.96
CA LYS A 38 1.34 -3.91 -1.96
C LYS A 38 2.34 -4.80 -2.70
N LYS A 39 2.93 -4.31 -3.78
CA LYS A 39 3.98 -5.04 -4.50
C LYS A 39 5.22 -5.22 -3.63
N VAL A 40 5.64 -4.16 -2.96
CA VAL A 40 6.78 -4.23 -2.05
C VAL A 40 6.51 -5.21 -0.93
N LEU A 41 5.30 -5.18 -0.37
CA LEU A 41 4.91 -6.09 0.69
C LEU A 41 4.96 -7.55 0.22
N SER A 42 4.47 -7.82 -0.99
CA SER A 42 4.55 -9.15 -1.60
C SER A 42 5.99 -9.63 -1.72
N MET A 43 6.89 -8.76 -2.16
CA MET A 43 8.30 -9.10 -2.28
C MET A 43 8.93 -9.44 -0.93
N ILE A 44 8.59 -8.70 0.10
CA ILE A 44 9.08 -8.95 1.45
C ILE A 44 8.58 -10.31 1.95
N GLU A 45 7.32 -10.61 1.72
CA GLU A 45 6.73 -11.88 2.14
C GLU A 45 7.32 -13.07 1.37
N GLU A 46 7.56 -12.91 0.07
CA GLU A 46 8.21 -13.94 -0.73
C GLU A 46 9.63 -14.22 -0.24
N GLU A 47 10.37 -13.16 0.05
CA GLU A 47 11.74 -13.30 0.53
C GLU A 47 11.79 -13.98 1.90
N ALA A 48 10.89 -13.59 2.79
CA ALA A 48 10.81 -14.23 4.11
C ALA A 48 10.45 -15.70 3.99
N SER A 49 9.54 -16.03 3.10
CA SER A 49 9.13 -17.42 2.85
C SER A 49 10.27 -18.24 2.25
N TYR A 50 11.01 -17.62 1.34
CA TYR A 50 12.15 -18.28 0.68
C TYR A 50 13.27 -18.60 1.66
N ASN A 51 13.50 -17.71 2.61
CA ASN A 51 14.58 -17.85 3.59
C ASN A 51 14.18 -18.68 4.83
N ALA A 52 12.92 -18.99 4.94
CA ALA A 52 12.42 -19.83 6.04
C ALA A 52 12.62 -21.30 5.70
#